data_6071cb72077ec02978d8246ccfaa0b7b
#
_entry.id   6071cb72077ec02978d8246ccfaa0b7b
#
_cell.length_a   1.000
_cell.length_b   1.000
_cell.length_c   1.000
_cell.angle_alpha   90.00
_cell.angle_beta   90.00
_cell.angle_gamma   90.00
#
_symmetry.space_group_name_H-M   'P 1'
#
loop_
_entity.id
_entity.type
_entity.pdbx_description
1 polymer ?
#
loop_
_entity_poly.entity_id
_entity_poly.type
_entity_poly.pdbx_seq_one_letter_code
_entity_poly.pdbx_strand_id
1 'polypeptide(L)'
;MANDIISGMGFHHIGLKARDFEKSLQFYQALGMKCVARWKNAAGSIAMLDLGDGGRIELFGDGGDDFSVNGKWVHFALGVSDVAAAYEAALAAGAEPQSAPRDLDLKAESADMTIRIAFVKGPDGEVIEFFKQVK
;
A
#
# COMPACT_ATOMS: atom_id res chain seq x y z
N MET A 1 -5.09 -20.62 5.35
CA MET A 1 -5.81 -21.79 4.79
C MET A 1 -5.82 -21.72 3.28
N ALA A 2 -5.68 -22.85 2.63
CA ALA A 2 -5.77 -22.91 1.18
C ALA A 2 -7.22 -22.80 0.71
N ASN A 3 -7.42 -22.30 -0.51
CA ASN A 3 -8.72 -22.23 -1.14
C ASN A 3 -9.06 -23.59 -1.75
N ASP A 4 -10.19 -24.19 -1.32
CA ASP A 4 -10.60 -25.52 -1.76
C ASP A 4 -11.27 -25.54 -3.12
N ILE A 5 -11.74 -24.37 -3.59
CA ILE A 5 -12.50 -24.27 -4.83
C ILE A 5 -11.61 -23.89 -6.00
N ILE A 6 -10.75 -22.89 -5.79
CA ILE A 6 -9.81 -22.43 -6.83
C ILE A 6 -8.39 -22.66 -6.31
N SER A 7 -7.73 -23.66 -6.88
CA SER A 7 -6.36 -24.02 -6.50
C SER A 7 -5.39 -22.88 -6.79
N GLY A 8 -4.51 -22.61 -5.84
CA GLY A 8 -3.47 -21.60 -5.99
C GLY A 8 -3.94 -20.16 -5.92
N MET A 9 -5.21 -19.93 -5.56
CA MET A 9 -5.69 -18.56 -5.39
C MET A 9 -4.93 -17.84 -4.28
N GLY A 10 -4.43 -16.65 -4.57
CA GLY A 10 -3.75 -15.79 -3.61
C GLY A 10 -3.71 -14.37 -4.14
N PHE A 11 -3.39 -13.43 -3.27
CA PHE A 11 -3.25 -12.04 -3.68
C PHE A 11 -1.97 -11.87 -4.50
N HIS A 12 -2.06 -11.22 -5.67
CA HIS A 12 -0.91 -10.99 -6.54
C HIS A 12 -0.49 -9.53 -6.56
N HIS A 13 -1.39 -8.64 -6.92
CA HIS A 13 -1.08 -7.22 -6.97
C HIS A 13 -2.32 -6.35 -6.84
N ILE A 14 -2.10 -5.07 -6.55
CA ILE A 14 -3.09 -4.01 -6.63
C ILE A 14 -2.62 -2.97 -7.65
N GLY A 15 -3.54 -2.48 -8.47
CA GLY A 15 -3.24 -1.42 -9.43
C GLY A 15 -3.50 -0.05 -8.82
N LEU A 16 -2.53 0.85 -8.95
CA LEU A 16 -2.65 2.23 -8.50
C LEU A 16 -2.37 3.17 -9.66
N LYS A 17 -3.22 4.17 -9.83
CA LYS A 17 -2.93 5.28 -10.75
C LYS A 17 -2.06 6.31 -10.07
N ALA A 18 -1.10 6.83 -10.82
CA ALA A 18 -0.22 7.91 -10.37
C ALA A 18 -0.39 9.11 -11.30
N ARG A 19 -0.58 10.28 -10.72
CA ARG A 19 -0.60 11.53 -11.48
C ARG A 19 0.79 11.85 -12.01
N ASP A 20 1.79 11.73 -11.16
CA ASP A 20 3.21 11.87 -11.51
C ASP A 20 3.89 10.51 -11.28
N PHE A 21 4.09 9.76 -12.37
CA PHE A 21 4.61 8.40 -12.33
C PHE A 21 5.97 8.31 -11.65
N GLU A 22 6.93 9.17 -12.03
CA GLU A 22 8.27 9.12 -11.46
C GLU A 22 8.27 9.49 -9.98
N LYS A 23 7.45 10.43 -9.56
CA LYS A 23 7.32 10.82 -8.17
C LYS A 23 6.77 9.66 -7.32
N SER A 24 5.73 8.99 -7.79
CA SER A 24 5.15 7.84 -7.09
C SER A 24 6.10 6.66 -7.08
N LEU A 25 6.79 6.40 -8.19
CA LEU A 25 7.78 5.33 -8.25
C LEU A 25 8.90 5.55 -7.22
N GLN A 26 9.44 6.77 -7.16
CA GLN A 26 10.47 7.11 -6.18
C GLN A 26 9.97 6.97 -4.74
N PHE A 27 8.73 7.39 -4.48
CA PHE A 27 8.11 7.28 -3.15
C PHE A 27 8.07 5.82 -2.69
N TYR A 28 7.51 4.93 -3.50
CA TYR A 28 7.38 3.52 -3.11
C TYR A 28 8.73 2.81 -3.04
N GLN A 29 9.68 3.18 -3.90
CA GLN A 29 11.05 2.67 -3.79
C GLN A 29 11.74 3.15 -2.51
N ALA A 30 11.44 4.37 -2.04
CA ALA A 30 11.96 4.89 -0.78
C ALA A 30 11.41 4.13 0.43
N LEU A 31 10.27 3.45 0.29
CA LEU A 31 9.74 2.54 1.31
C LEU A 31 10.40 1.15 1.26
N GLY A 32 11.33 0.93 0.33
CA GLY A 32 12.04 -0.34 0.19
C GLY A 32 11.48 -1.27 -0.88
N MET A 33 10.43 -0.89 -1.58
CA MET A 33 9.89 -1.70 -2.66
C MET A 33 10.84 -1.74 -3.84
N LYS A 34 10.89 -2.87 -4.53
CA LYS A 34 11.78 -3.05 -5.68
C LYS A 34 10.99 -3.07 -6.97
N CYS A 35 11.38 -2.23 -7.92
CA CYS A 35 10.83 -2.28 -9.26
C CYS A 35 11.34 -3.53 -9.98
N VAL A 36 10.46 -4.50 -10.18
CA VAL A 36 10.82 -5.78 -10.82
C VAL A 36 10.50 -5.82 -12.31
N ALA A 37 9.68 -4.89 -12.78
CA ALA A 37 9.38 -4.74 -14.20
C ALA A 37 8.91 -3.31 -14.48
N ARG A 38 9.25 -2.81 -15.67
CA ARG A 38 8.83 -1.49 -16.11
C ARG A 38 8.61 -1.52 -17.62
N TRP A 39 7.48 -0.98 -18.07
CA TRP A 39 7.16 -0.93 -19.48
C TRP A 39 6.23 0.26 -19.80
N LYS A 40 5.89 0.42 -21.06
CA LYS A 40 4.96 1.45 -21.53
C LYS A 40 3.90 0.83 -22.42
N ASN A 41 2.70 1.39 -22.36
CA ASN A 41 1.66 1.15 -23.36
C ASN A 41 1.18 2.50 -23.93
N ALA A 42 0.10 2.50 -24.70
CA ALA A 42 -0.44 3.72 -25.31
C ALA A 42 -0.88 4.76 -24.27
N ALA A 43 -1.27 4.32 -23.08
CA ALA A 43 -1.73 5.22 -22.00
C ALA A 43 -0.59 5.82 -21.18
N GLY A 44 0.58 5.19 -21.14
CA GLY A 44 1.72 5.71 -20.38
C GLY A 44 2.64 4.64 -19.81
N SER A 45 3.43 5.05 -18.82
CA SER A 45 4.39 4.17 -18.16
C SER A 45 3.71 3.29 -17.12
N ILE A 46 4.20 2.08 -16.96
CA ILE A 46 3.73 1.12 -15.95
C ILE A 46 4.95 0.53 -15.25
N ALA A 47 4.85 0.31 -13.94
CA ALA A 47 5.89 -0.38 -13.18
C ALA A 47 5.26 -1.39 -12.23
N MET A 48 5.92 -2.51 -12.03
CA MET A 48 5.57 -3.50 -11.04
C MET A 48 6.58 -3.43 -9.92
N LEU A 49 6.10 -3.17 -8.70
CA LEU A 49 6.91 -3.00 -7.50
C LEU A 49 6.65 -4.15 -6.54
N ASP A 50 7.68 -4.86 -6.15
CA ASP A 50 7.59 -5.94 -5.18
C ASP A 50 7.77 -5.39 -3.77
N LEU A 51 6.86 -5.75 -2.85
CA LEU A 51 6.89 -5.30 -1.46
C LEU A 51 7.99 -5.98 -0.64
N GLY A 52 8.46 -7.13 -1.10
CA GLY A 52 9.43 -7.95 -0.39
C GLY A 52 8.87 -9.27 0.10
N ASP A 53 7.57 -9.51 -0.05
CA ASP A 53 6.88 -10.73 0.36
C ASP A 53 6.22 -11.46 -0.81
N GLY A 54 6.46 -10.99 -2.04
CA GLY A 54 5.79 -11.49 -3.24
C GLY A 54 4.53 -10.73 -3.62
N GLY A 55 3.96 -9.95 -2.70
CA GLY A 55 2.87 -9.02 -3.00
C GLY A 55 3.39 -7.84 -3.80
N ARG A 56 2.57 -7.28 -4.68
CA ARG A 56 3.03 -6.24 -5.62
C ARG A 56 2.04 -5.11 -5.76
N ILE A 57 2.58 -3.96 -6.13
CA ILE A 57 1.83 -2.81 -6.60
C ILE A 57 2.15 -2.64 -8.08
N GLU A 58 1.11 -2.56 -8.91
CA GLU A 58 1.25 -2.18 -10.31
C GLU A 58 0.89 -0.70 -10.45
N LEU A 59 1.89 0.11 -10.78
CA LEU A 59 1.77 1.56 -10.83
C LEU A 59 1.54 2.00 -12.27
N PHE A 60 0.48 2.76 -12.51
CA PHE A 60 0.08 3.25 -13.82
C PHE A 60 0.25 4.77 -13.89
N GLY A 61 0.98 5.24 -14.88
CA GLY A 61 1.24 6.66 -15.09
C GLY A 61 0.24 7.37 -15.99
N ASP A 62 -1.00 6.89 -16.05
CA ASP A 62 -2.05 7.44 -16.91
C ASP A 62 -3.10 8.24 -16.12
N GLY A 63 -2.78 8.66 -14.89
CA GLY A 63 -3.73 9.34 -14.02
C GLY A 63 -4.13 10.72 -14.51
N GLY A 64 -3.21 11.46 -15.11
CA GLY A 64 -3.48 12.81 -15.61
C GLY A 64 -3.97 13.76 -14.52
N ASP A 65 -4.64 14.83 -14.95
CA ASP A 65 -5.18 15.85 -14.02
C ASP A 65 -6.58 15.50 -13.53
N ASP A 66 -7.32 14.70 -14.26
CA ASP A 66 -8.64 14.21 -13.87
C ASP A 66 -8.48 12.94 -13.03
N PHE A 67 -8.04 13.15 -11.79
CA PHE A 67 -7.69 12.07 -10.90
C PHE A 67 -8.56 12.13 -9.64
N SER A 68 -9.29 11.05 -9.39
CA SER A 68 -10.09 10.93 -8.16
C SER A 68 -9.48 9.86 -7.26
N VAL A 69 -9.14 10.26 -6.03
CA VAL A 69 -8.68 9.32 -5.00
C VAL A 69 -9.85 8.61 -4.31
N ASN A 70 -11.05 9.09 -4.52
CA ASN A 70 -12.27 8.55 -3.92
C ASN A 70 -12.85 7.47 -4.83
N GLY A 71 -12.50 6.23 -4.57
CA GLY A 71 -13.02 5.09 -5.29
C GLY A 71 -13.68 4.10 -4.33
N LYS A 72 -13.76 2.86 -4.77
CA LYS A 72 -14.26 1.76 -3.94
C LYS A 72 -13.27 1.34 -2.85
N TRP A 73 -12.01 1.72 -3.01
CA TRP A 73 -10.95 1.35 -2.09
C TRP A 73 -10.87 2.35 -0.94
N VAL A 74 -10.95 1.87 0.29
CA VAL A 74 -10.83 2.71 1.48
C VAL A 74 -9.35 2.98 1.76
N HIS A 75 -8.56 1.93 1.75
CA HIS A 75 -7.11 1.98 1.94
C HIS A 75 -6.52 0.64 1.52
N PHE A 76 -5.20 0.57 1.43
CA PHE A 76 -4.51 -0.71 1.43
C PHE A 76 -3.58 -0.78 2.64
N ALA A 77 -3.43 -1.98 3.18
CA ALA A 77 -2.67 -2.19 4.40
C ALA A 77 -1.39 -2.97 4.11
N LEU A 78 -0.31 -2.53 4.72
CA LEU A 78 0.99 -3.19 4.69
C LEU A 78 1.27 -3.75 6.08
N GLY A 79 1.40 -5.07 6.18
CA GLY A 79 1.84 -5.72 7.42
C GLY A 79 3.30 -5.39 7.67
N VAL A 80 3.63 -4.94 8.87
CA VAL A 80 5.01 -4.56 9.23
C VAL A 80 5.34 -5.07 10.62
N SER A 81 6.63 -5.23 10.90
CA SER A 81 7.06 -5.66 12.23
C SER A 81 7.12 -4.51 13.24
N ASP A 82 7.30 -3.28 12.78
CA ASP A 82 7.39 -2.09 13.62
C ASP A 82 6.60 -0.95 12.97
N VAL A 83 5.40 -0.71 13.47
CA VAL A 83 4.48 0.30 12.92
C VAL A 83 5.05 1.70 13.05
N ALA A 84 5.66 2.03 14.19
CA ALA A 84 6.24 3.36 14.41
C ALA A 84 7.39 3.63 13.44
N ALA A 85 8.28 2.66 13.25
CA ALA A 85 9.39 2.80 12.32
C ALA A 85 8.91 2.93 10.87
N ALA A 86 7.90 2.15 10.47
CA ALA A 86 7.31 2.25 9.13
C ALA A 86 6.67 3.62 8.89
N TYR A 87 5.94 4.13 9.88
CA TYR A 87 5.32 5.45 9.82
C TYR A 87 6.38 6.54 9.61
N GLU A 88 7.44 6.54 10.40
CA GLU A 88 8.53 7.53 10.28
C GLU A 88 9.24 7.42 8.93
N ALA A 89 9.48 6.20 8.44
CA ALA A 89 10.09 5.98 7.13
C ALA A 89 9.22 6.56 6.01
N ALA A 90 7.90 6.39 6.11
CA ALA A 90 6.97 6.92 5.12
C ALA A 90 6.97 8.46 5.12
N LEU A 91 6.99 9.08 6.30
CA LEU A 91 7.08 10.55 6.39
C LEU A 91 8.39 11.06 5.79
N ALA A 92 9.50 10.38 6.06
CA ALA A 92 10.79 10.72 5.48
C ALA A 92 10.79 10.57 3.95
N ALA A 93 10.01 9.64 3.40
CA ALA A 93 9.85 9.42 1.96
C ALA A 93 8.92 10.44 1.30
N GLY A 94 8.25 11.29 2.09
CA GLY A 94 7.38 12.35 1.58
C GLY A 94 5.89 12.09 1.76
N ALA A 95 5.49 11.06 2.50
CA ALA A 95 4.09 10.81 2.80
C ALA A 95 3.52 11.91 3.69
N GLU A 96 2.22 12.19 3.51
CA GLU A 96 1.49 13.09 4.38
C GLU A 96 0.94 12.31 5.58
N PRO A 97 1.15 12.79 6.83
CA PRO A 97 0.62 12.09 7.99
C PRO A 97 -0.90 12.16 8.04
N GLN A 98 -1.55 11.05 8.39
CA GLN A 98 -2.99 11.01 8.58
C GLN A 98 -3.36 10.58 10.00
N SER A 99 -2.75 9.50 10.50
CA SER A 99 -2.99 9.02 11.87
C SER A 99 -1.71 8.41 12.42
N ALA A 100 -1.17 9.01 13.47
CA ALA A 100 0.03 8.53 14.13
C ALA A 100 -0.18 7.11 14.72
N PRO A 101 0.90 6.34 14.95
CA PRO A 101 0.78 5.00 15.51
C PRO A 101 -0.06 4.96 16.80
N ARG A 102 -0.97 4.01 16.86
CA ARG A 102 -1.83 3.80 18.02
C ARG A 102 -2.27 2.35 18.11
N ASP A 103 -2.61 1.92 19.30
CA ASP A 103 -3.21 0.61 19.54
C ASP A 103 -4.72 0.72 19.53
N LEU A 104 -5.36 -0.32 19.07
CA LEU A 104 -6.81 -0.42 18.98
C LEU A 104 -7.24 -1.82 19.43
N ASP A 105 -8.10 -1.86 20.44
CA ASP A 105 -8.69 -3.11 20.91
C ASP A 105 -9.98 -3.39 20.15
N LEU A 106 -10.01 -4.50 19.42
CA LEU A 106 -11.14 -4.89 18.61
C LEU A 106 -11.90 -6.03 19.28
N LYS A 107 -13.20 -5.86 19.42
CA LYS A 107 -14.12 -6.87 19.89
C LYS A 107 -14.72 -7.58 18.68
N ALA A 108 -14.11 -8.68 18.28
CA ALA A 108 -14.55 -9.44 17.14
C ALA A 108 -15.41 -10.64 17.58
N GLU A 109 -16.35 -11.05 16.74
CA GLU A 109 -17.21 -12.21 17.03
C GLU A 109 -16.38 -13.48 17.23
N SER A 110 -15.30 -13.64 16.46
CA SER A 110 -14.44 -14.82 16.53
C SER A 110 -13.49 -14.79 17.72
N ALA A 111 -12.90 -13.64 18.01
CA ALA A 111 -11.96 -13.45 19.11
C ALA A 111 -11.63 -11.95 19.26
N ASP A 112 -11.38 -11.51 20.47
CA ASP A 112 -10.87 -10.18 20.70
C ASP A 112 -9.41 -10.11 20.22
N MET A 113 -9.02 -8.95 19.65
CA MET A 113 -7.65 -8.73 19.23
C MET A 113 -7.23 -7.29 19.49
N THR A 114 -5.94 -7.08 19.71
CA THR A 114 -5.34 -5.76 19.76
C THR A 114 -4.45 -5.60 18.53
N ILE A 115 -4.65 -4.51 17.82
CA ILE A 115 -3.86 -4.18 16.65
C ILE A 115 -3.14 -2.85 16.88
N ARG A 116 -2.00 -2.69 16.23
CA ARG A 116 -1.28 -1.42 16.16
C ARG A 116 -1.32 -0.96 14.73
N ILE A 117 -1.76 0.27 14.52
CA ILE A 117 -1.98 0.84 13.19
C ILE A 117 -1.46 2.26 13.10
N ALA A 118 -1.13 2.66 11.88
CA ALA A 118 -0.86 4.05 11.53
C ALA A 118 -1.29 4.26 10.08
N PHE A 119 -1.67 5.48 9.74
CA PHE A 119 -2.10 5.84 8.39
C PHE A 119 -1.31 7.01 7.86
N VAL A 120 -0.93 6.92 6.59
CA VAL A 120 -0.33 8.01 5.84
C VAL A 120 -1.04 8.14 4.50
N LYS A 121 -0.80 9.25 3.80
CA LYS A 121 -1.23 9.42 2.42
C LYS A 121 -0.02 9.45 1.51
N GLY A 122 -0.08 8.71 0.43
CA GLY A 122 0.92 8.73 -0.62
C GLY A 122 0.82 9.96 -1.52
N PRO A 123 1.65 10.03 -2.59
CA PRO A 123 1.76 11.22 -3.44
C PRO A 123 0.45 11.68 -4.09
N ASP A 124 -0.49 10.78 -4.32
CA ASP A 124 -1.78 11.10 -4.95
C ASP A 124 -2.94 11.03 -3.97
N GLY A 125 -2.67 11.07 -2.67
CA GLY A 125 -3.69 11.02 -1.63
C GLY A 125 -4.17 9.62 -1.29
N GLU A 126 -3.56 8.58 -1.89
CA GLU A 126 -3.90 7.20 -1.55
C GLU A 126 -3.60 6.92 -0.08
N VAL A 127 -4.55 6.30 0.59
CA VAL A 127 -4.43 6.00 2.01
C VAL A 127 -3.70 4.66 2.19
N ILE A 128 -2.61 4.69 2.94
CA ILE A 128 -1.78 3.53 3.25
C ILE A 128 -1.85 3.28 4.75
N GLU A 129 -2.21 2.06 5.13
CA GLU A 129 -2.21 1.62 6.52
C GLU A 129 -0.98 0.76 6.80
N PHE A 130 -0.29 1.03 7.90
CA PHE A 130 0.69 0.11 8.47
C PHE A 130 0.03 -0.64 9.60
N PHE A 131 0.16 -1.96 9.59
CA PHE A 131 -0.66 -2.85 10.41
C PHE A 131 0.18 -3.91 11.09
N LYS A 132 -0.10 -4.15 12.36
CA LYS A 132 0.46 -5.26 13.12
C LYS A 132 -0.56 -5.74 14.15
N GLN A 133 -0.80 -7.04 14.20
CA GLN A 133 -1.56 -7.61 15.31
C GLN A 133 -0.61 -7.84 16.47
N VAL A 134 -0.92 -7.27 17.66
CA VAL A 134 -0.05 -7.36 18.84
C VAL A 134 -0.59 -8.31 19.90
N LYS A 135 -1.89 -8.64 19.84
CA LYS A 135 -2.51 -9.65 20.70
C LYS A 135 -3.63 -10.38 19.98
#